data_d3280641ccb951423d479aa745780ad2
#
_entry.id   d3280641ccb951423d479aa745780ad2
#
_cell.length_a   1.000
_cell.length_b   1.000
_cell.length_c   1.000
_cell.angle_alpha   90.00
_cell.angle_beta   90.00
_cell.angle_gamma   90.00
#
_symmetry.space_group_name_H-M   'P 1'
#
loop_
_entity.id
_entity.type
_entity.pdbx_description
1 polymer ?
#
loop_
_entity_poly.entity_id
_entity_poly.type
_entity_poly.pdbx_seq_one_letter_code
_entity_poly.pdbx_strand_id
1 'polypeptide(L)'
;MAYNLLKGKKGLIFGALNEQSIAWKVAERAVEEGAEIVLTNTAVSIRMGTIGKLAEKCHTIVVPADATSVEDLENLIDKTMEHFGGKFDFMLHSIGMSPNVRKGRTYDDLDYDYLAKTLDISAISFHKAIQVARKKDAINEWGSIVALTYIAAQRTLYGYNDMADAKALLESIARSFGYIYGREKHVRINTVSQSPTQTTAGS
;
A
#
# COMPACT_ATOMS: atom_id res chain seq x y z
N MET A 1 25.29 -2.77 2.75
CA MET A 1 25.76 -1.41 3.11
C MET A 1 24.57 -0.47 3.04
N ALA A 2 24.32 0.29 4.09
CA ALA A 2 23.32 1.36 4.09
C ALA A 2 23.98 2.65 3.57
N TYR A 3 23.24 3.39 2.76
CA TYR A 3 23.70 4.68 2.17
C TYR A 3 23.05 5.88 2.86
N ASN A 4 22.19 5.64 3.87
CA ASN A 4 21.41 6.65 4.59
C ASN A 4 20.51 7.52 3.69
N LEU A 5 19.99 6.94 2.61
CA LEU A 5 19.15 7.63 1.62
C LEU A 5 17.83 8.16 2.21
N LEU A 6 17.35 7.54 3.29
CA LEU A 6 16.11 7.90 3.97
C LEU A 6 16.34 8.43 5.39
N LYS A 7 17.56 8.88 5.72
CA LYS A 7 17.89 9.40 7.04
C LYS A 7 16.94 10.53 7.45
N GLY A 8 16.26 10.34 8.59
CA GLY A 8 15.30 11.30 9.14
C GLY A 8 13.97 11.38 8.40
N LYS A 9 13.73 10.50 7.41
CA LYS A 9 12.44 10.38 6.72
C LYS A 9 11.49 9.51 7.52
N LYS A 10 10.20 9.84 7.47
CA LYS A 10 9.12 9.17 8.17
C LYS A 10 8.13 8.59 7.18
N GLY A 11 7.67 7.35 7.38
CA GLY A 11 6.79 6.71 6.41
C GLY A 11 5.77 5.75 6.97
N LEU A 12 4.66 5.61 6.24
CA LEU A 12 3.58 4.67 6.51
C LEU A 12 3.58 3.54 5.49
N ILE A 13 3.62 2.28 5.95
CA ILE A 13 3.73 1.10 5.09
C ILE A 13 2.53 0.18 5.29
N PHE A 14 1.75 -0.01 4.21
CA PHE A 14 0.61 -0.92 4.14
C PHE A 14 1.03 -2.28 3.59
N GLY A 15 0.46 -3.35 4.14
CA GLY A 15 0.42 -4.67 3.52
C GLY A 15 1.57 -5.61 3.89
N ALA A 16 2.42 -5.26 4.86
CA ALA A 16 3.37 -6.21 5.42
C ALA A 16 2.61 -7.30 6.21
N LEU A 17 2.84 -8.57 5.87
CA LEU A 17 2.19 -9.72 6.51
C LEU A 17 3.22 -10.68 7.11
N ASN A 18 4.18 -11.10 6.30
CA ASN A 18 5.27 -12.01 6.65
C ASN A 18 6.52 -11.68 5.81
N GLU A 19 7.60 -12.41 6.04
CA GLU A 19 8.91 -12.20 5.39
C GLU A 19 8.90 -12.32 3.86
N GLN A 20 7.88 -12.96 3.28
CA GLN A 20 7.69 -13.08 1.83
C GLN A 20 6.94 -11.89 1.24
N SER A 21 6.37 -11.01 2.06
CA SER A 21 5.69 -9.80 1.56
C SER A 21 6.69 -8.78 1.04
N ILE A 22 6.39 -8.16 -0.10
CA ILE A 22 7.20 -7.05 -0.63
C ILE A 22 7.28 -5.91 0.38
N ALA A 23 6.14 -5.55 0.99
CA ALA A 23 6.09 -4.51 2.02
C ALA A 23 7.00 -4.79 3.21
N TRP A 24 7.20 -6.05 3.59
CA TRP A 24 8.16 -6.45 4.63
C TRP A 24 9.58 -6.06 4.25
N LYS A 25 10.00 -6.42 3.03
CA LYS A 25 11.35 -6.09 2.54
C LYS A 25 11.57 -4.60 2.35
N VAL A 26 10.53 -3.88 1.93
CA VAL A 26 10.59 -2.41 1.86
C VAL A 26 10.73 -1.79 3.24
N ALA A 27 10.01 -2.29 4.26
CA ALA A 27 10.12 -1.81 5.63
C ALA A 27 11.52 -2.01 6.20
N GLU A 28 12.06 -3.24 6.09
CA GLU A 28 13.44 -3.54 6.50
C GLU A 28 14.44 -2.59 5.82
N ARG A 29 14.34 -2.45 4.49
CA ARG A 29 15.27 -1.61 3.75
C ARG A 29 15.13 -0.12 4.07
N ALA A 30 13.91 0.38 4.26
CA ALA A 30 13.68 1.77 4.63
C ALA A 30 14.35 2.11 5.97
N VAL A 31 14.21 1.23 6.98
CA VAL A 31 14.86 1.41 8.28
C VAL A 31 16.38 1.30 8.17
N GLU A 32 16.92 0.35 7.40
CA GLU A 32 18.36 0.27 7.11
C GLU A 32 18.90 1.56 6.49
N GLU A 33 18.09 2.25 5.68
CA GLU A 33 18.45 3.53 5.06
C GLU A 33 18.15 4.75 5.95
N GLY A 34 17.77 4.52 7.21
CA GLY A 34 17.64 5.56 8.24
C GLY A 34 16.24 6.17 8.36
N ALA A 35 15.20 5.55 7.79
CA ALA A 35 13.82 5.98 7.97
C ALA A 35 13.24 5.52 9.31
N GLU A 36 12.32 6.31 9.84
CA GLU A 36 11.33 5.88 10.83
C GLU A 36 10.05 5.46 10.10
N ILE A 37 9.41 4.38 10.51
CA ILE A 37 8.21 3.88 9.84
C ILE A 37 7.09 3.55 10.82
N VAL A 38 5.85 3.55 10.33
CA VAL A 38 4.68 2.92 10.96
C VAL A 38 4.17 1.83 10.03
N LEU A 39 3.79 0.69 10.58
CA LEU A 39 3.23 -0.44 9.84
C LEU A 39 1.73 -0.53 10.03
N THR A 40 1.03 -0.96 8.99
CA THR A 40 -0.41 -1.22 9.07
C THR A 40 -0.83 -2.45 8.28
N ASN A 41 -1.83 -3.13 8.78
CA ASN A 41 -2.58 -4.18 8.11
C ASN A 41 -3.94 -4.35 8.79
N THR A 42 -4.83 -5.17 8.23
CA THR A 42 -6.11 -5.49 8.89
C THR A 42 -5.87 -6.24 10.20
N ALA A 43 -6.76 -6.09 11.17
CA ALA A 43 -6.68 -6.77 12.46
C ALA A 43 -6.59 -8.31 12.32
N VAL A 44 -7.25 -8.87 11.30
CA VAL A 44 -7.18 -10.31 10.98
C VAL A 44 -5.77 -10.68 10.49
N SER A 45 -5.22 -9.92 9.55
CA SER A 45 -3.88 -10.16 9.01
C SER A 45 -2.79 -10.03 10.09
N ILE A 46 -2.94 -9.09 11.02
CA ILE A 46 -2.01 -8.91 12.14
C ILE A 46 -2.00 -10.14 13.05
N ARG A 47 -3.19 -10.70 13.35
CA ARG A 47 -3.30 -11.91 14.19
C ARG A 47 -2.78 -13.18 13.50
N MET A 48 -2.94 -13.29 12.19
CA MET A 48 -2.53 -14.46 11.41
C MET A 48 -1.09 -14.38 10.89
N GLY A 49 -0.52 -13.20 10.82
CA GLY A 49 0.80 -12.95 10.28
C GLY A 49 1.87 -12.81 11.35
N THR A 50 3.05 -12.44 10.90
CA THR A 50 4.23 -12.24 11.76
C THR A 50 4.67 -10.78 11.82
N ILE A 51 3.78 -9.84 11.44
CA ILE A 51 4.09 -8.41 11.36
C ILE A 51 4.64 -7.82 12.67
N GLY A 52 4.25 -8.40 13.82
CA GLY A 52 4.82 -8.02 15.14
C GLY A 52 6.33 -8.18 15.20
N LYS A 53 6.88 -9.26 14.62
CA LYS A 53 8.34 -9.46 14.53
C LYS A 53 9.03 -8.39 13.70
N LEU A 54 8.37 -7.93 12.62
CA LEU A 54 8.88 -6.84 11.81
C LEU A 54 8.86 -5.52 12.61
N ALA A 55 7.79 -5.27 13.36
CA ALA A 55 7.68 -4.08 14.19
C ALA A 55 8.78 -4.03 15.26
N GLU A 56 9.05 -5.16 15.93
CA GLU A 56 10.16 -5.28 16.89
C GLU A 56 11.51 -5.01 16.22
N LYS A 57 11.76 -5.65 15.05
CA LYS A 57 13.00 -5.48 14.29
C LYS A 57 13.21 -4.05 13.81
N CYS A 58 12.13 -3.37 13.42
CA CYS A 58 12.16 -1.99 12.92
C CYS A 58 11.97 -0.94 14.03
N HIS A 59 11.85 -1.35 15.30
CA HIS A 59 11.60 -0.48 16.45
C HIS A 59 10.40 0.46 16.23
N THR A 60 9.28 -0.09 15.75
CA THR A 60 8.09 0.66 15.36
C THR A 60 6.79 0.05 15.89
N ILE A 61 5.68 0.74 15.63
CA ILE A 61 4.33 0.30 15.97
C ILE A 61 3.60 -0.29 14.77
N VAL A 62 2.60 -1.13 15.08
CA VAL A 62 1.60 -1.59 14.10
C VAL A 62 0.26 -0.99 14.47
N VAL A 63 -0.33 -0.23 13.58
CA VAL A 63 -1.67 0.34 13.73
C VAL A 63 -2.64 -0.49 12.87
N PRO A 64 -3.61 -1.21 13.47
CA PRO A 64 -4.62 -1.94 12.71
C PRO A 64 -5.51 -0.99 11.92
N ALA A 65 -5.71 -1.29 10.63
CA ALA A 65 -6.67 -0.58 9.79
C ALA A 65 -7.13 -1.44 8.61
N ASP A 66 -8.42 -1.39 8.30
CA ASP A 66 -8.96 -1.85 7.03
C ASP A 66 -8.87 -0.70 6.02
N ALA A 67 -8.07 -0.85 4.99
CA ALA A 67 -7.87 0.19 3.98
C ALA A 67 -9.14 0.46 3.13
N THR A 68 -10.18 -0.36 3.24
CA THR A 68 -11.48 -0.12 2.61
C THR A 68 -12.39 0.75 3.47
N SER A 69 -12.08 0.97 4.76
CA SER A 69 -12.79 1.82 5.70
C SER A 69 -12.15 3.20 5.79
N VAL A 70 -12.92 4.25 5.50
CA VAL A 70 -12.44 5.63 5.64
C VAL A 70 -12.17 5.97 7.10
N GLU A 71 -13.03 5.50 8.03
CA GLU A 71 -12.88 5.71 9.46
C GLU A 71 -11.59 5.09 10.00
N ASP A 72 -11.29 3.83 9.60
CA ASP A 72 -10.03 3.17 9.97
C ASP A 72 -8.81 3.93 9.43
N LEU A 73 -8.91 4.44 8.20
CA LEU A 73 -7.83 5.23 7.59
C LEU A 73 -7.64 6.58 8.29
N GLU A 74 -8.71 7.24 8.72
CA GLU A 74 -8.62 8.47 9.51
C GLU A 74 -7.91 8.24 10.84
N ASN A 75 -8.29 7.19 11.57
CA ASN A 75 -7.63 6.79 12.81
C ASN A 75 -6.16 6.38 12.58
N LEU A 76 -5.88 5.64 11.50
CA LEU A 76 -4.52 5.25 11.12
C LEU A 76 -3.62 6.47 10.90
N ILE A 77 -4.09 7.42 10.11
CA ILE A 77 -3.32 8.63 9.81
C ILE A 77 -3.09 9.47 11.07
N ASP A 78 -4.11 9.63 11.93
CA ASP A 78 -3.97 10.36 13.18
C ASP A 78 -2.93 9.72 14.10
N LYS A 79 -3.01 8.40 14.31
CA LYS A 79 -2.01 7.67 15.11
C LYS A 79 -0.61 7.69 14.51
N THR A 80 -0.50 7.68 13.17
CA THR A 80 0.78 7.79 12.48
C THR A 80 1.40 9.17 12.72
N MET A 81 0.60 10.23 12.60
CA MET A 81 1.06 11.60 12.88
C MET A 81 1.40 11.80 14.35
N GLU A 82 0.63 11.23 15.28
CA GLU A 82 0.92 11.24 16.70
C GLU A 82 2.26 10.56 17.01
N HIS A 83 2.48 9.35 16.48
CA HIS A 83 3.73 8.59 16.66
C HIS A 83 4.96 9.36 16.17
N PHE A 84 4.84 10.04 15.05
CA PHE A 84 5.93 10.83 14.47
C PHE A 84 6.06 12.23 15.04
N GLY A 85 5.11 12.70 15.84
CA GLY A 85 5.03 14.08 16.32
C GLY A 85 4.73 15.10 15.21
N GLY A 86 4.07 14.69 14.12
CA GLY A 86 3.72 15.53 12.99
C GLY A 86 3.57 14.78 11.67
N LYS A 87 3.71 15.51 10.56
CA LYS A 87 3.58 14.98 9.21
C LYS A 87 4.69 13.97 8.87
N PHE A 88 4.44 13.14 7.85
CA PHE A 88 5.41 12.16 7.37
C PHE A 88 5.74 12.34 5.88
N ASP A 89 6.78 11.68 5.40
CA ASP A 89 7.39 11.95 4.10
C ASP A 89 6.96 10.97 3.00
N PHE A 90 6.62 9.73 3.36
CA PHE A 90 6.28 8.73 2.35
C PHE A 90 5.20 7.75 2.80
N MET A 91 4.51 7.18 1.82
CA MET A 91 3.51 6.13 2.00
C MET A 91 3.69 5.04 0.95
N LEU A 92 3.71 3.77 1.39
CA LEU A 92 3.67 2.60 0.50
C LEU A 92 2.31 1.92 0.60
N HIS A 93 1.63 1.77 -0.52
CA HIS A 93 0.44 0.94 -0.65
C HIS A 93 0.80 -0.38 -1.35
N SER A 94 0.87 -1.46 -0.56
CA SER A 94 1.21 -2.81 -1.02
C SER A 94 0.06 -3.77 -0.69
N ILE A 95 -1.12 -3.47 -1.22
CA ILE A 95 -2.34 -4.25 -1.00
C ILE A 95 -2.85 -4.79 -2.34
N GLY A 96 -3.31 -6.02 -2.32
CA GLY A 96 -3.98 -6.63 -3.46
C GLY A 96 -4.61 -7.96 -3.09
N MET A 97 -5.87 -8.17 -3.48
CA MET A 97 -6.59 -9.40 -3.26
C MET A 97 -7.73 -9.51 -4.26
N SER A 98 -7.87 -10.67 -4.90
CA SER A 98 -9.03 -11.02 -5.71
C SER A 98 -9.64 -12.35 -5.23
N PRO A 99 -10.88 -12.34 -4.77
CA PRO A 99 -11.61 -13.57 -4.53
C PRO A 99 -11.86 -14.38 -5.80
N ASN A 100 -12.06 -13.76 -6.96
CA ASN A 100 -12.23 -14.46 -8.25
C ASN A 100 -10.99 -15.28 -8.59
N VAL A 101 -9.80 -14.67 -8.54
CA VAL A 101 -8.54 -15.37 -8.79
C VAL A 101 -8.33 -16.52 -7.80
N ARG A 102 -8.56 -16.28 -6.51
CA ARG A 102 -8.42 -17.31 -5.46
C ARG A 102 -9.35 -18.49 -5.62
N LYS A 103 -10.52 -18.29 -6.24
CA LYS A 103 -11.51 -19.34 -6.53
C LYS A 103 -11.35 -19.97 -7.91
N GLY A 104 -10.31 -19.59 -8.65
CA GLY A 104 -10.01 -20.15 -9.97
C GLY A 104 -11.04 -19.79 -11.05
N ARG A 105 -11.79 -18.69 -10.87
CA ARG A 105 -12.71 -18.21 -11.89
C ARG A 105 -11.97 -17.66 -13.10
N THR A 106 -12.58 -17.77 -14.27
CA THR A 106 -12.06 -17.17 -15.50
C THR A 106 -12.58 -15.75 -15.68
N TYR A 107 -11.96 -14.96 -16.55
CA TYR A 107 -12.34 -13.56 -16.78
C TYR A 107 -13.75 -13.42 -17.38
N ASP A 108 -14.18 -14.38 -18.17
CA ASP A 108 -15.51 -14.45 -18.81
C ASP A 108 -16.59 -15.06 -17.90
N ASP A 109 -16.23 -15.49 -16.68
CA ASP A 109 -17.15 -16.04 -15.66
C ASP A 109 -16.86 -15.43 -14.27
N LEU A 110 -16.68 -14.12 -14.21
CA LEU A 110 -16.45 -13.42 -12.95
C LEU A 110 -17.73 -13.36 -12.11
N ASP A 111 -17.56 -13.51 -10.80
CA ASP A 111 -18.54 -13.10 -9.81
C ASP A 111 -18.40 -11.59 -9.60
N TYR A 112 -19.47 -10.83 -9.84
CA TYR A 112 -19.45 -9.37 -9.77
C TYR A 112 -19.33 -8.81 -8.35
N ASP A 113 -19.82 -9.53 -7.33
CA ASP A 113 -19.60 -9.14 -5.93
C ASP A 113 -18.13 -9.30 -5.55
N TYR A 114 -17.48 -10.34 -6.09
CA TYR A 114 -16.03 -10.52 -5.93
C TYR A 114 -15.23 -9.48 -6.74
N LEU A 115 -15.67 -9.12 -7.94
CA LEU A 115 -15.08 -8.03 -8.72
C LEU A 115 -15.14 -6.71 -7.95
N ALA A 116 -16.30 -6.36 -7.38
CA ALA A 116 -16.45 -5.16 -6.55
C ALA A 116 -15.48 -5.16 -5.38
N LYS A 117 -15.33 -6.30 -4.68
CA LYS A 117 -14.36 -6.47 -3.59
C LYS A 117 -12.91 -6.35 -4.07
N THR A 118 -12.60 -6.94 -5.22
CA THR A 118 -11.26 -6.85 -5.83
C THR A 118 -10.88 -5.39 -6.08
N LEU A 119 -11.78 -4.63 -6.69
CA LEU A 119 -11.57 -3.21 -7.00
C LEU A 119 -11.46 -2.37 -5.73
N ASP A 120 -12.33 -2.60 -4.73
CA ASP A 120 -12.31 -1.84 -3.48
C ASP A 120 -11.02 -2.09 -2.69
N ILE A 121 -10.65 -3.35 -2.48
CA ILE A 121 -9.45 -3.72 -1.70
C ILE A 121 -8.17 -3.34 -2.44
N SER A 122 -8.09 -3.57 -3.77
CA SER A 122 -6.82 -3.52 -4.50
C SER A 122 -6.54 -2.17 -5.18
N ALA A 123 -7.55 -1.32 -5.35
CA ALA A 123 -7.42 -0.03 -6.03
C ALA A 123 -8.11 1.13 -5.30
N ILE A 124 -9.39 1.01 -4.94
CA ILE A 124 -10.15 2.10 -4.32
C ILE A 124 -9.59 2.40 -2.93
N SER A 125 -9.07 1.40 -2.20
CA SER A 125 -8.35 1.59 -0.93
C SER A 125 -7.18 2.56 -1.07
N PHE A 126 -6.47 2.53 -2.20
CA PHE A 126 -5.40 3.48 -2.49
C PHE A 126 -5.93 4.91 -2.66
N HIS A 127 -7.05 5.07 -3.37
CA HIS A 127 -7.74 6.36 -3.48
C HIS A 127 -8.14 6.90 -2.10
N LYS A 128 -8.79 6.06 -1.29
CA LYS A 128 -9.23 6.41 0.07
C LYS A 128 -8.05 6.84 0.94
N ALA A 129 -6.96 6.08 0.94
CA ALA A 129 -5.75 6.37 1.72
C ALA A 129 -5.13 7.73 1.35
N ILE A 130 -4.99 8.02 0.05
CA ILE A 130 -4.47 9.32 -0.41
C ILE A 130 -5.42 10.46 -0.05
N GLN A 131 -6.73 10.26 -0.25
CA GLN A 131 -7.74 11.27 0.05
C GLN A 131 -7.73 11.64 1.53
N VAL A 132 -7.68 10.66 2.43
CA VAL A 132 -7.62 10.88 3.88
C VAL A 132 -6.32 11.59 4.26
N ALA A 133 -5.17 11.10 3.78
CA ALA A 133 -3.87 11.73 4.05
C ALA A 133 -3.82 13.19 3.57
N ARG A 134 -4.41 13.48 2.40
CA ARG A 134 -4.48 14.84 1.86
C ARG A 134 -5.42 15.74 2.69
N LYS A 135 -6.61 15.27 3.06
CA LYS A 135 -7.58 16.03 3.89
C LYS A 135 -7.01 16.39 5.26
N LYS A 136 -6.22 15.47 5.84
CA LYS A 136 -5.56 15.68 7.14
C LYS A 136 -4.22 16.42 7.02
N ASP A 137 -3.84 16.82 5.83
CA ASP A 137 -2.54 17.47 5.55
C ASP A 137 -1.33 16.68 6.12
N ALA A 138 -1.40 15.34 6.04
CA ALA A 138 -0.50 14.43 6.74
C ALA A 138 0.88 14.26 6.05
N ILE A 139 0.96 14.51 4.73
CA ILE A 139 2.20 14.32 3.96
C ILE A 139 2.95 15.65 3.88
N ASN A 140 4.26 15.60 4.12
CA ASN A 140 5.15 16.74 3.94
C ASN A 140 5.19 17.20 2.47
N GLU A 141 5.53 18.46 2.25
CA GLU A 141 5.89 18.95 0.92
C GLU A 141 7.05 18.10 0.35
N TRP A 142 7.02 17.83 -0.96
CA TRP A 142 7.96 16.92 -1.63
C TRP A 142 7.88 15.46 -1.14
N GLY A 143 6.79 15.08 -0.50
CA GLY A 143 6.56 13.70 -0.10
C GLY A 143 6.47 12.73 -1.28
N SER A 144 6.47 11.44 -0.98
CA SER A 144 6.43 10.37 -1.98
C SER A 144 5.41 9.31 -1.61
N ILE A 145 4.49 9.00 -2.51
CA ILE A 145 3.52 7.92 -2.38
C ILE A 145 3.79 6.89 -3.47
N VAL A 146 3.90 5.63 -3.09
CA VAL A 146 4.16 4.53 -4.02
C VAL A 146 3.10 3.44 -3.84
N ALA A 147 2.57 2.93 -4.96
CA ALA A 147 1.72 1.76 -4.96
C ALA A 147 2.30 0.65 -5.86
N LEU A 148 2.03 -0.60 -5.50
CA LEU A 148 2.46 -1.73 -6.31
C LEU A 148 1.42 -2.02 -7.39
N THR A 149 1.80 -1.86 -8.64
CA THR A 149 1.04 -2.29 -9.81
C THR A 149 1.65 -3.57 -10.42
N TYR A 150 1.19 -3.93 -11.60
CA TYR A 150 1.67 -5.09 -12.34
C TYR A 150 1.51 -4.88 -13.84
N ILE A 151 2.33 -5.53 -14.64
CA ILE A 151 2.28 -5.43 -16.11
C ILE A 151 0.87 -5.75 -16.68
N ALA A 152 0.08 -6.54 -15.95
CA ALA A 152 -1.30 -6.85 -16.33
C ALA A 152 -2.24 -5.64 -16.36
N ALA A 153 -1.85 -4.49 -15.78
CA ALA A 153 -2.57 -3.23 -15.96
C ALA A 153 -2.56 -2.73 -17.42
N GLN A 154 -1.59 -3.19 -18.23
CA GLN A 154 -1.31 -2.73 -19.59
C GLN A 154 -1.27 -3.87 -20.62
N ARG A 155 -1.23 -5.11 -20.17
CA ARG A 155 -1.11 -6.30 -21.00
C ARG A 155 -2.05 -7.38 -20.51
N THR A 156 -2.61 -8.18 -21.41
CA THR A 156 -3.39 -9.36 -21.00
C THR A 156 -2.45 -10.42 -20.43
N LEU A 157 -2.73 -10.85 -19.20
CA LEU A 157 -2.08 -11.97 -18.56
C LEU A 157 -3.15 -13.02 -18.21
N TYR A 158 -3.01 -14.20 -18.79
CA TYR A 158 -3.94 -15.28 -18.54
C TYR A 158 -3.97 -15.66 -17.05
N GLY A 159 -5.15 -15.80 -16.47
CA GLY A 159 -5.34 -16.17 -15.06
C GLY A 159 -5.19 -15.01 -14.05
N TYR A 160 -4.79 -13.82 -14.49
CA TYR A 160 -4.72 -12.65 -13.60
C TYR A 160 -6.07 -11.94 -13.42
N ASN A 161 -7.00 -12.16 -14.32
CA ASN A 161 -8.42 -11.81 -14.31
C ASN A 161 -8.70 -10.36 -13.85
N ASP A 162 -9.66 -10.17 -12.96
CA ASP A 162 -10.09 -8.88 -12.41
C ASP A 162 -9.02 -8.14 -11.61
N MET A 163 -7.92 -8.80 -11.23
CA MET A 163 -6.76 -8.08 -10.70
C MET A 163 -6.10 -7.17 -11.75
N ALA A 164 -6.20 -7.50 -13.04
CA ALA A 164 -5.73 -6.63 -14.12
C ALA A 164 -6.53 -5.32 -14.14
N ASP A 165 -7.86 -5.40 -14.02
CA ASP A 165 -8.75 -4.25 -13.95
C ASP A 165 -8.45 -3.39 -12.73
N ALA A 166 -8.25 -4.03 -11.56
CA ALA A 166 -7.86 -3.32 -10.35
C ALA A 166 -6.52 -2.60 -10.48
N LYS A 167 -5.52 -3.21 -11.13
CA LYS A 167 -4.22 -2.57 -11.35
C LYS A 167 -4.29 -1.43 -12.37
N ALA A 168 -5.11 -1.54 -13.39
CA ALA A 168 -5.39 -0.44 -14.34
C ALA A 168 -6.06 0.75 -13.64
N LEU A 169 -7.07 0.48 -12.79
CA LEU A 169 -7.72 1.50 -11.97
C LEU A 169 -6.73 2.16 -10.99
N LEU A 170 -5.88 1.39 -10.32
CA LEU A 170 -4.86 1.89 -9.41
C LEU A 170 -3.88 2.85 -10.11
N GLU A 171 -3.44 2.53 -11.33
CA GLU A 171 -2.58 3.43 -12.12
C GLU A 171 -3.30 4.71 -12.53
N SER A 172 -4.60 4.64 -12.85
CA SER A 172 -5.42 5.82 -13.13
C SER A 172 -5.56 6.73 -11.91
N ILE A 173 -5.78 6.14 -10.72
CA ILE A 173 -5.82 6.87 -9.45
C ILE A 173 -4.48 7.56 -9.17
N ALA A 174 -3.36 6.85 -9.38
CA ALA A 174 -2.03 7.41 -9.19
C ALA A 174 -1.78 8.64 -10.08
N ARG A 175 -2.18 8.58 -11.36
CA ARG A 175 -2.06 9.73 -12.29
C ARG A 175 -2.90 10.92 -11.83
N SER A 176 -4.15 10.69 -11.44
CA SER A 176 -5.06 11.75 -11.02
C SER A 176 -4.58 12.48 -9.76
N PHE A 177 -4.23 11.74 -8.73
CA PHE A 177 -3.67 12.34 -7.51
C PHE A 177 -2.26 12.89 -7.70
N GLY A 178 -1.44 12.30 -8.56
CA GLY A 178 -0.14 12.82 -8.93
C GLY A 178 -0.22 14.21 -9.52
N TYR A 179 -1.24 14.47 -10.34
CA TYR A 179 -1.52 15.80 -10.85
C TYR A 179 -1.99 16.76 -9.74
N ILE A 180 -3.01 16.35 -8.96
CA ILE A 180 -3.63 17.22 -7.94
C ILE A 180 -2.63 17.52 -6.81
N TYR A 181 -2.09 16.49 -6.17
CA TYR A 181 -1.23 16.61 -5.00
C TYR A 181 0.17 17.12 -5.39
N GLY A 182 0.61 16.80 -6.61
CA GLY A 182 1.84 17.34 -7.18
C GLY A 182 1.81 18.86 -7.34
N ARG A 183 0.69 19.41 -7.79
CA ARG A 183 0.52 20.87 -7.91
C ARG A 183 0.35 21.57 -6.56
N GLU A 184 -0.28 20.92 -5.59
CA GLU A 184 -0.54 21.52 -4.28
C GLU A 184 0.69 21.53 -3.38
N LYS A 185 1.43 20.41 -3.34
CA LYS A 185 2.50 20.20 -2.35
C LYS A 185 3.75 19.51 -2.93
N HIS A 186 3.85 19.43 -4.26
CA HIS A 186 4.94 18.71 -4.93
C HIS A 186 5.06 17.23 -4.52
N VAL A 187 3.97 16.63 -3.98
CA VAL A 187 3.95 15.21 -3.62
C VAL A 187 3.98 14.37 -4.89
N ARG A 188 4.94 13.47 -4.96
CA ARG A 188 5.11 12.55 -6.09
C ARG A 188 4.35 11.28 -5.83
N ILE A 189 3.50 10.86 -6.76
CA ILE A 189 2.73 9.63 -6.67
C ILE A 189 3.10 8.74 -7.85
N ASN A 190 3.66 7.58 -7.56
CA ASN A 190 4.16 6.67 -8.57
C ASN A 190 3.67 5.24 -8.30
N THR A 191 3.67 4.44 -9.37
CA THR A 191 3.44 2.99 -9.28
C THR A 191 4.69 2.24 -9.67
N VAL A 192 4.97 1.13 -8.97
CA VAL A 192 6.04 0.21 -9.31
C VAL A 192 5.44 -1.06 -9.87
N SER A 193 5.70 -1.33 -11.14
CA SER A 193 5.31 -2.58 -11.80
C SER A 193 6.40 -3.62 -11.54
N GLN A 194 6.11 -4.52 -10.62
CA GLN A 194 7.01 -5.63 -10.33
C GLN A 194 6.94 -6.71 -11.42
N SER A 195 8.01 -7.46 -11.62
CA SER A 195 7.98 -8.70 -12.39
C SER A 195 7.37 -9.84 -11.55
N PRO A 196 6.99 -10.98 -12.17
CA PRO A 196 6.52 -12.14 -11.42
C PRO A 196 7.52 -12.51 -10.32
N THR A 197 7.09 -12.43 -9.09
CA THR A 197 7.90 -12.70 -7.91
C THR A 197 7.12 -13.61 -6.97
N GLN A 198 7.77 -14.65 -6.46
CA GLN A 198 7.16 -15.52 -5.48
C GLN A 198 6.98 -14.76 -4.16
N THR A 199 5.74 -14.39 -3.88
CA THR A 199 5.37 -13.61 -2.69
C THR A 199 4.14 -14.21 -2.01
N THR A 200 3.82 -13.75 -0.81
CA THR A 200 2.61 -14.19 -0.08
C THR A 200 1.32 -13.96 -0.89
N ALA A 201 1.27 -12.99 -1.76
CA ALA A 201 0.10 -12.67 -2.59
C ALA A 201 0.17 -13.29 -4.00
N GLY A 202 1.35 -13.72 -4.43
CA GLY A 202 1.62 -14.25 -5.78
C GLY A 202 1.98 -15.76 -5.81
N SER A 203 1.69 -16.49 -4.75
CA SER A 203 1.87 -17.94 -4.64
C SER A 203 0.55 -18.69 -4.82
#